data_dea83c77119910204413f0b3384a1d4a
#
_entry.id   dea83c77119910204413f0b3384a1d4a
#
_cell.length_a   1.000
_cell.length_b   1.000
_cell.length_c   1.000
_cell.angle_alpha   90.00
_cell.angle_beta   90.00
_cell.angle_gamma   90.00
#
_symmetry.space_group_name_H-M   'P 1'
#
loop_
_entity.id
_entity.type
_entity.pdbx_description
1 polymer ?
#
loop_
_entity_poly.entity_id
_entity_poly.type
_entity_poly.pdbx_seq_one_letter_code
_entity_poly.pdbx_strand_id
1 'polypeptide(L)'
;MSKNYIAEGAVVKGKVQMGEDVSIWYNATVRGDSAEIKIGDRTNVQDNAVIHVDTHYPTTIGNGVTIGHGAIVHGCTVGDNTLIGMGAIVLNGASIGENCIIGAGAL
;
A
#
# COMPACT_ATOMS: atom_id res chain seq x y z
N MET A 1 8.21 13.07 -15.30
CA MET A 1 6.81 12.70 -15.55
C MET A 1 6.53 11.34 -14.90
N SER A 2 5.47 11.28 -14.18
CA SER A 2 5.06 10.05 -13.51
C SER A 2 4.60 9.01 -14.53
N LYS A 3 4.98 7.74 -14.33
CA LYS A 3 4.59 6.62 -15.18
C LYS A 3 3.89 5.57 -14.34
N ASN A 4 2.84 5.98 -13.68
CA ASN A 4 2.10 5.06 -12.84
C ASN A 4 1.20 4.16 -13.69
N TYR A 5 1.06 2.93 -13.26
CA TYR A 5 0.19 1.97 -13.91
C TYR A 5 -0.93 1.56 -12.97
N ILE A 6 -2.16 1.69 -13.44
CA ILE A 6 -3.35 1.27 -12.68
C ILE A 6 -4.08 0.26 -13.54
N ALA A 7 -4.06 -1.01 -13.10
CA ALA A 7 -4.61 -2.11 -13.84
C ALA A 7 -6.15 -2.08 -13.85
N GLU A 8 -6.72 -2.83 -14.76
CA GLU A 8 -8.17 -2.98 -14.87
C GLU A 8 -8.74 -3.52 -13.57
N GLY A 9 -9.85 -2.94 -13.13
CA GLY A 9 -10.52 -3.33 -11.90
C GLY A 9 -9.93 -2.75 -10.63
N ALA A 10 -8.73 -2.15 -10.71
CA ALA A 10 -8.17 -1.47 -9.55
C ALA A 10 -8.94 -0.18 -9.26
N VAL A 11 -9.08 0.14 -7.99
CA VAL A 11 -9.77 1.35 -7.54
C VAL A 11 -8.79 2.20 -6.77
N VAL A 12 -8.57 3.43 -7.24
CA VAL A 12 -7.75 4.42 -6.54
C VAL A 12 -8.65 5.63 -6.32
N LYS A 13 -8.95 5.94 -5.06
CA LYS A 13 -9.97 6.92 -4.77
C LYS A 13 -9.60 7.75 -3.54
N GLY A 14 -10.02 9.02 -3.54
CA GLY A 14 -9.82 9.91 -2.42
C GLY A 14 -8.44 10.56 -2.39
N LYS A 15 -7.95 10.85 -1.20
CA LYS A 15 -6.67 11.55 -1.01
C LYS A 15 -5.51 10.58 -1.11
N VAL A 16 -5.09 10.28 -2.33
CA VAL A 16 -3.98 9.37 -2.59
C VAL A 16 -2.90 10.13 -3.34
N GLN A 17 -1.70 10.20 -2.75
CA GLN A 17 -0.51 10.73 -3.41
C GLN A 17 0.38 9.56 -3.79
N MET A 18 0.73 9.47 -5.06
CA MET A 18 1.64 8.45 -5.57
C MET A 18 2.88 9.11 -6.13
N GLY A 19 4.03 8.53 -5.87
CA GLY A 19 5.28 8.92 -6.48
C GLY A 19 5.33 8.48 -7.95
N GLU A 20 6.54 8.18 -8.44
CA GLU A 20 6.76 7.77 -9.82
C GLU A 20 6.89 6.24 -9.89
N ASP A 21 6.47 5.69 -11.03
CA ASP A 21 6.60 4.26 -11.32
C ASP A 21 5.90 3.38 -10.28
N VAL A 22 4.78 3.85 -9.75
CA VAL A 22 3.91 3.07 -8.88
C VAL A 22 2.99 2.21 -9.73
N SER A 23 2.78 0.95 -9.33
CA SER A 23 1.84 0.07 -10.03
C SER A 23 0.79 -0.47 -9.08
N ILE A 24 -0.46 -0.33 -9.47
CA ILE A 24 -1.62 -0.84 -8.72
C ILE A 24 -2.26 -1.89 -9.61
N TRP A 25 -2.28 -3.13 -9.14
CA TRP A 25 -2.64 -4.27 -9.98
C TRP A 25 -4.11 -4.64 -9.89
N TYR A 26 -4.48 -5.73 -10.53
CA TYR A 26 -5.89 -6.08 -10.79
C TYR A 26 -6.70 -6.18 -9.50
N ASN A 27 -7.81 -5.48 -9.47
CA ASN A 27 -8.78 -5.52 -8.36
C ASN A 27 -8.24 -5.06 -7.01
N ALA A 28 -7.07 -4.43 -6.97
CA ALA A 28 -6.58 -3.81 -5.75
C ALA A 28 -7.41 -2.56 -5.45
N THR A 29 -7.54 -2.23 -4.18
CA THR A 29 -8.31 -1.06 -3.73
C THR A 29 -7.41 -0.17 -2.88
N VAL A 30 -7.30 1.08 -3.29
CA VAL A 30 -6.54 2.11 -2.58
C VAL A 30 -7.50 3.26 -2.30
N ARG A 31 -7.96 3.39 -1.05
CA ARG A 31 -8.98 4.36 -0.67
C ARG A 31 -8.51 5.28 0.44
N GLY A 32 -8.24 6.56 0.11
CA GLY A 32 -7.89 7.58 1.08
C GLY A 32 -9.09 8.49 1.37
N ASP A 33 -10.18 7.94 1.87
CA ASP A 33 -11.45 8.65 2.02
C ASP A 33 -11.59 9.38 3.36
N SER A 34 -11.09 8.85 4.47
CA SER A 34 -11.15 9.51 5.77
C SER A 34 -9.82 10.07 6.25
N ALA A 35 -8.73 9.74 5.58
CA ALA A 35 -7.40 10.28 5.80
C ALA A 35 -6.61 10.08 4.50
N GLU A 36 -5.36 10.55 4.45
CA GLU A 36 -4.59 10.45 3.22
C GLU A 36 -3.76 9.16 3.15
N ILE A 37 -3.44 8.77 1.93
CA ILE A 37 -2.50 7.70 1.62
C ILE A 37 -1.35 8.30 0.82
N LYS A 38 -0.12 8.00 1.23
CA LYS A 38 1.09 8.36 0.48
C LYS A 38 1.80 7.09 0.07
N ILE A 39 2.09 6.96 -1.21
CA ILE A 39 2.80 5.81 -1.77
C ILE A 39 4.06 6.33 -2.46
N GLY A 40 5.20 5.84 -2.05
CA GLY A 40 6.49 6.27 -2.59
C GLY A 40 6.77 5.69 -3.97
N ASP A 41 7.92 6.06 -4.52
CA ASP A 41 8.33 5.67 -5.88
C ASP A 41 8.56 4.17 -5.98
N ARG A 42 8.26 3.60 -7.13
CA ARG A 42 8.55 2.20 -7.48
C ARG A 42 7.89 1.17 -6.54
N THR A 43 6.84 1.56 -5.85
CA THR A 43 6.07 0.67 -4.99
C THR A 43 5.01 -0.02 -5.83
N ASN A 44 4.77 -1.31 -5.56
CA ASN A 44 3.73 -2.04 -6.26
C ASN A 44 2.71 -2.61 -5.27
N VAL A 45 1.45 -2.48 -5.64
CA VAL A 45 0.32 -3.00 -4.87
C VAL A 45 -0.32 -4.08 -5.73
N GLN A 46 -0.16 -5.32 -5.30
CA GLN A 46 -0.51 -6.46 -6.12
C GLN A 46 -2.00 -6.80 -6.05
N ASP A 47 -2.39 -7.81 -6.83
CA ASP A 47 -3.78 -8.15 -7.06
C ASP A 47 -4.55 -8.35 -5.75
N ASN A 48 -5.75 -7.80 -5.70
CA ASN A 48 -6.68 -7.93 -4.58
C ASN A 48 -6.19 -7.37 -3.24
N ALA A 49 -5.08 -6.65 -3.21
CA ALA A 49 -4.62 -6.00 -2.00
C ALA A 49 -5.50 -4.80 -1.67
N VAL A 50 -5.55 -4.44 -0.39
CA VAL A 50 -6.34 -3.30 0.08
C VAL A 50 -5.43 -2.36 0.86
N ILE A 51 -5.40 -1.10 0.45
CA ILE A 51 -4.76 -0.04 1.21
C ILE A 51 -5.85 0.94 1.61
N HIS A 52 -6.01 1.12 2.91
CA HIS A 52 -7.06 1.98 3.44
C HIS A 52 -6.54 2.75 4.65
N VAL A 53 -7.40 3.54 5.23
CA VAL A 53 -7.06 4.46 6.32
C VAL A 53 -8.19 4.50 7.31
N ASP A 54 -7.90 5.04 8.50
CA ASP A 54 -8.94 5.43 9.45
C ASP A 54 -8.79 6.93 9.71
N THR A 55 -9.78 7.55 10.30
CA THR A 55 -9.83 9.02 10.45
C THR A 55 -8.55 9.59 11.08
N HIS A 56 -8.00 8.92 12.09
CA HIS A 56 -6.79 9.39 12.77
C HIS A 56 -5.55 8.55 12.42
N TYR A 57 -5.65 7.71 11.40
CA TYR A 57 -4.57 6.81 11.01
C TYR A 57 -4.38 6.84 9.50
N PRO A 58 -3.64 7.83 8.99
CA PRO A 58 -3.25 7.82 7.57
C PRO A 58 -2.30 6.67 7.30
N THR A 59 -2.15 6.33 6.03
CA THR A 59 -1.22 5.28 5.61
C THR A 59 -0.10 5.90 4.80
N THR A 60 1.13 5.57 5.18
CA THR A 60 2.32 6.04 4.48
C THR A 60 3.16 4.83 4.09
N ILE A 61 3.37 4.67 2.80
CA ILE A 61 4.16 3.57 2.23
C ILE A 61 5.35 4.18 1.53
N GLY A 62 6.54 3.68 1.84
CA GLY A 62 7.78 4.19 1.32
C GLY A 62 8.04 3.83 -0.13
N ASN A 63 9.29 3.99 -0.56
CA ASN A 63 9.75 3.69 -1.91
C ASN A 63 10.11 2.21 -2.03
N GLY A 64 9.89 1.64 -3.21
CA GLY A 64 10.34 0.28 -3.48
C GLY A 64 9.66 -0.79 -2.65
N VAL A 65 8.47 -0.52 -2.13
CA VAL A 65 7.72 -1.46 -1.30
C VAL A 65 6.91 -2.38 -2.18
N THR A 66 6.84 -3.65 -1.78
CA THR A 66 5.97 -4.64 -2.43
C THR A 66 4.84 -5.00 -1.47
N ILE A 67 3.60 -4.73 -1.89
CA ILE A 67 2.41 -5.14 -1.14
C ILE A 67 1.86 -6.37 -1.86
N GLY A 68 1.99 -7.53 -1.24
CA GLY A 68 1.65 -8.82 -1.85
C GLY A 68 0.16 -9.01 -2.11
N HIS A 69 -0.16 -10.02 -2.92
CA HIS A 69 -1.54 -10.33 -3.30
C HIS A 69 -2.42 -10.50 -2.05
N GLY A 70 -3.57 -9.85 -2.05
CA GLY A 70 -4.55 -10.01 -0.97
C GLY A 70 -4.12 -9.44 0.38
N ALA A 71 -2.98 -8.76 0.48
CA ALA A 71 -2.57 -8.15 1.74
C ALA A 71 -3.45 -6.95 2.08
N ILE A 72 -3.55 -6.65 3.36
CA ILE A 72 -4.29 -5.49 3.85
C ILE A 72 -3.32 -4.59 4.60
N VAL A 73 -3.19 -3.35 4.13
CA VAL A 73 -2.32 -2.34 4.74
C VAL A 73 -3.22 -1.17 5.12
N HIS A 74 -3.44 -1.00 6.42
CA HIS A 74 -4.50 -0.15 6.92
C HIS A 74 -4.01 0.75 8.05
N GLY A 75 -4.00 2.07 7.81
CA GLY A 75 -3.69 3.06 8.84
C GLY A 75 -2.30 2.92 9.46
N CYS A 76 -1.30 2.57 8.67
CA CYS A 76 0.03 2.22 9.18
C CYS A 76 1.13 2.87 8.35
N THR A 77 2.36 2.69 8.79
CA THR A 77 3.54 3.19 8.10
C THR A 77 4.43 2.01 7.69
N VAL A 78 4.83 1.99 6.43
CA VAL A 78 5.71 0.95 5.88
C VAL A 78 6.95 1.61 5.31
N GLY A 79 8.12 1.24 5.81
CA GLY A 79 9.40 1.81 5.38
C GLY A 79 9.83 1.31 4.01
N ASP A 80 10.88 1.94 3.47
CA ASP A 80 11.37 1.68 2.12
C ASP A 80 11.84 0.25 1.94
N ASN A 81 11.65 -0.27 0.74
CA ASN A 81 12.17 -1.58 0.31
C ASN A 81 11.70 -2.74 1.18
N THR A 82 10.53 -2.63 1.77
CA THR A 82 9.92 -3.66 2.61
C THR A 82 8.97 -4.50 1.76
N LEU A 83 8.92 -5.78 2.06
CA LEU A 83 7.99 -6.72 1.42
C LEU A 83 6.89 -7.06 2.43
N ILE A 84 5.65 -6.76 2.07
CA ILE A 84 4.48 -7.22 2.82
C ILE A 84 3.98 -8.46 2.09
N GLY A 85 4.11 -9.61 2.72
CA GLY A 85 3.78 -10.90 2.11
C GLY A 85 2.30 -11.03 1.77
N MET A 86 1.99 -11.91 0.83
CA MET A 86 0.60 -12.11 0.39
C MET A 86 -0.30 -12.51 1.56
N GLY A 87 -1.48 -11.91 1.62
CA GLY A 87 -2.44 -12.18 2.66
C GLY A 87 -2.10 -11.64 4.04
N ALA A 88 -0.98 -10.92 4.20
CA ALA A 88 -0.63 -10.33 5.49
C ALA A 88 -1.56 -9.16 5.81
N ILE A 89 -1.73 -8.89 7.10
CA ILE A 89 -2.60 -7.82 7.58
C ILE A 89 -1.81 -6.91 8.51
N VAL A 90 -1.74 -5.63 8.16
CA VAL A 90 -1.07 -4.61 8.98
C VAL A 90 -2.11 -3.55 9.32
N LEU A 91 -2.30 -3.31 10.60
CA LEU A 91 -3.41 -2.51 11.11
C LEU A 91 -2.97 -1.16 11.67
N ASN A 92 -3.96 -0.37 12.10
CA ASN A 92 -3.79 1.02 12.55
C ASN A 92 -2.65 1.19 13.56
N GLY A 93 -1.82 2.19 13.30
CA GLY A 93 -0.74 2.56 14.21
C GLY A 93 0.51 1.69 14.12
N ALA A 94 0.49 0.63 13.31
CA ALA A 94 1.69 -0.18 13.13
C ALA A 94 2.76 0.60 12.38
N SER A 95 4.01 0.31 12.68
CA SER A 95 5.16 0.91 12.00
C SER A 95 6.12 -0.20 11.60
N ILE A 96 6.26 -0.40 10.32
CA ILE A 96 7.18 -1.38 9.74
C ILE A 96 8.39 -0.63 9.23
N GLY A 97 9.57 -1.06 9.63
CA GLY A 97 10.82 -0.41 9.25
C GLY A 97 11.18 -0.64 7.79
N GLU A 98 12.36 -0.13 7.41
CA GLU A 98 12.93 -0.34 6.07
C GLU A 98 13.52 -1.73 5.95
N ASN A 99 13.54 -2.24 4.73
CA ASN A 99 14.20 -3.51 4.39
C ASN A 99 13.69 -4.70 5.22
N CYS A 100 12.43 -4.68 5.57
CA CYS A 100 11.79 -5.74 6.35
C CYS A 100 11.02 -6.69 5.43
N ILE A 101 10.75 -7.89 5.95
CA ILE A 101 9.86 -8.84 5.29
C ILE A 101 8.80 -9.23 6.31
N ILE A 102 7.54 -8.96 5.96
CA ILE A 102 6.40 -9.46 6.74
C ILE A 102 5.95 -10.72 6.04
N GLY A 103 5.99 -11.84 6.75
CA GLY A 103 5.67 -13.13 6.15
C GLY A 103 4.25 -13.23 5.63
N ALA A 104 4.04 -14.10 4.65
CA ALA A 104 2.71 -14.34 4.09
C ALA A 104 1.75 -14.76 5.19
N GLY A 105 0.54 -14.20 5.18
CA GLY A 105 -0.49 -14.51 6.16
C GLY A 105 -0.26 -13.96 7.56
N ALA A 106 0.80 -13.20 7.80
CA ALA A 106 1.08 -12.63 9.12
C ALA A 106 0.03 -11.58 9.49
N LEU A 107 -0.14 -11.39 10.79
CA LEU A 107 -1.06 -10.41 11.34
C LEU A 107 -0.33 -9.47 12.28
#